data_648278dbaa6a6ec87cdb3a45d71530be
#
_entry.id   648278dbaa6a6ec87cdb3a45d71530be
#
_cell.length_a   1.000
_cell.length_b   1.000
_cell.length_c   1.000
_cell.angle_alpha   90.00
_cell.angle_beta   90.00
_cell.angle_gamma   90.00
#
_symmetry.space_group_name_H-M   'P 1'
#
loop_
_entity.id
_entity.type
_entity.pdbx_description
1 polymer ?
#
loop_
_entity_poly.entity_id
_entity_poly.type
_entity_poly.pdbx_seq_one_letter_code
_entity_poly.pdbx_strand_id
1 'polypeptide(L)'
;MRLNVDHLLIQALQEDITSEDVSTNAVMPSYQYGQVQLICKEDGIVAGLEVFERVFYLLDENMKVKFYAKDGDAVKNGQLLAEVFGDIRVLLSGERTALNYLQRMSGIATYTNRVASYLKGSKTKLLDTRKTTPNMRVFEKYAVRVGGGNNHRYNLSDGVMLKDNHIAAAGSITNAVKMAKNYASFVRKIEVEVETLEQVKEAVEAGADIIMLDNMSVENMEKAIKIIDGRAETECSGNVTKENIEKLTALGVDYISSGALTHSSPILDLSLKNLQVK
;
A
#
# COMPACT_ATOMS: atom_id res chain seq x y z
N MET A 1 14.77 -2.50 -5.42
CA MET A 1 13.71 -3.25 -4.72
C MET A 1 14.21 -4.62 -4.22
N ARG A 2 14.88 -5.45 -5.02
CA ARG A 2 15.27 -6.84 -4.70
C ARG A 2 15.97 -7.02 -3.35
N LEU A 3 16.94 -6.17 -2.97
CA LEU A 3 17.66 -6.26 -1.69
C LEU A 3 16.73 -6.20 -0.45
N ASN A 4 15.57 -5.56 -0.58
CA ASN A 4 14.65 -5.37 0.56
C ASN A 4 13.45 -6.32 0.56
N VAL A 5 13.28 -7.15 -0.48
CA VAL A 5 12.09 -8.02 -0.60
C VAL A 5 12.42 -9.51 -0.65
N ASP A 6 13.58 -9.90 -1.18
CA ASP A 6 13.92 -11.32 -1.36
C ASP A 6 13.85 -12.13 -0.05
N HIS A 7 14.34 -11.58 1.06
CA HIS A 7 14.28 -12.26 2.35
C HIS A 7 12.83 -12.49 2.84
N LEU A 8 11.89 -11.56 2.52
CA LEU A 8 10.48 -11.71 2.86
C LEU A 8 9.82 -12.78 2.00
N LEU A 9 10.15 -12.83 0.70
CA LEU A 9 9.65 -13.85 -0.21
C LEU A 9 10.19 -15.24 0.14
N ILE A 10 11.47 -15.33 0.53
CA ILE A 10 12.07 -16.58 0.99
C ILE A 10 11.39 -17.06 2.27
N GLN A 11 11.10 -16.17 3.22
CA GLN A 11 10.36 -16.55 4.44
C GLN A 11 8.94 -17.06 4.12
N ALA A 12 8.23 -16.42 3.19
CA ALA A 12 6.91 -16.88 2.77
C ALA A 12 6.97 -18.23 2.04
N LEU A 13 7.99 -18.48 1.21
CA LEU A 13 8.23 -19.78 0.59
C LEU A 13 8.57 -20.86 1.62
N GLN A 14 9.37 -20.52 2.64
CA GLN A 14 9.71 -21.46 3.73
C GLN A 14 8.52 -21.76 4.65
N GLU A 15 7.56 -20.83 4.80
CA GLU A 15 6.30 -21.08 5.52
C GLU A 15 5.45 -22.13 4.79
N ASP A 16 5.39 -22.06 3.46
CA ASP A 16 4.57 -22.96 2.63
C ASP A 16 5.29 -24.30 2.33
N ILE A 17 6.62 -24.26 2.17
CA ILE A 17 7.45 -25.42 1.83
C ILE A 17 8.48 -25.66 2.94
N THR A 18 8.08 -26.38 4.01
CA THR A 18 8.97 -26.62 5.16
C THR A 18 10.01 -27.69 4.87
N SER A 19 9.64 -28.79 4.23
CA SER A 19 10.53 -29.92 3.88
C SER A 19 10.32 -30.40 2.45
N GLU A 20 9.08 -30.49 2.00
CA GLU A 20 8.71 -30.93 0.65
C GLU A 20 7.29 -30.52 0.30
N ASP A 21 6.98 -30.52 -1.02
CA ASP A 21 5.62 -30.52 -1.55
C ASP A 21 5.21 -31.97 -1.84
N VAL A 22 4.50 -32.57 -0.90
CA VAL A 22 4.08 -33.98 -0.97
C VAL A 22 3.26 -34.29 -2.21
N SER A 23 2.33 -33.36 -2.59
CA SER A 23 1.46 -33.56 -3.74
C SER A 23 2.25 -33.52 -5.03
N THR A 24 3.11 -32.54 -5.19
CA THR A 24 3.97 -32.39 -6.36
C THR A 24 4.94 -33.57 -6.49
N ASN A 25 5.61 -33.95 -5.40
CA ASN A 25 6.56 -35.07 -5.42
C ASN A 25 5.89 -36.41 -5.74
N ALA A 26 4.63 -36.61 -5.30
CA ALA A 26 3.87 -37.81 -5.60
C ALA A 26 3.54 -37.97 -7.11
N VAL A 27 3.31 -36.88 -7.84
CA VAL A 27 2.89 -36.94 -9.25
C VAL A 27 4.01 -36.56 -10.24
N MET A 28 5.04 -35.85 -9.76
CA MET A 28 6.16 -35.38 -10.56
C MET A 28 7.51 -35.77 -9.94
N PRO A 29 7.91 -37.07 -10.04
CA PRO A 29 9.12 -37.56 -9.37
C PRO A 29 10.44 -37.07 -9.99
N SER A 30 10.39 -36.46 -11.17
CA SER A 30 11.56 -35.96 -11.89
C SER A 30 11.26 -34.64 -12.60
N TYR A 31 12.33 -33.96 -13.03
CA TYR A 31 12.23 -32.75 -13.84
C TYR A 31 11.39 -32.98 -15.08
N GLN A 32 10.44 -32.07 -15.31
CA GLN A 32 9.68 -32.01 -16.55
C GLN A 32 9.36 -30.56 -16.90
N TYR A 33 9.71 -30.16 -18.11
CA TYR A 33 9.45 -28.80 -18.59
C TYR A 33 7.97 -28.62 -18.93
N GLY A 34 7.40 -27.51 -18.52
CA GLY A 34 6.02 -27.15 -18.81
C GLY A 34 5.75 -25.66 -18.81
N GLN A 35 4.48 -25.34 -19.00
CA GLN A 35 3.98 -23.96 -18.92
C GLN A 35 2.64 -23.90 -18.22
N VAL A 36 2.34 -22.75 -17.59
CA VAL A 36 1.05 -22.44 -16.97
C VAL A 36 0.66 -21.00 -17.29
N GLN A 37 -0.64 -20.70 -17.35
CA GLN A 37 -1.19 -19.39 -17.67
C GLN A 37 -1.72 -18.67 -16.44
N LEU A 38 -1.34 -17.41 -16.25
CA LEU A 38 -1.91 -16.51 -15.25
C LEU A 38 -3.15 -15.82 -15.84
N ILE A 39 -4.31 -16.14 -15.29
CA ILE A 39 -5.62 -15.65 -15.76
C ILE A 39 -6.27 -14.77 -14.69
N CYS A 40 -6.75 -13.59 -15.09
CA CYS A 40 -7.57 -12.71 -14.26
C CYS A 40 -9.00 -13.26 -14.15
N LYS A 41 -9.59 -13.21 -12.96
CA LYS A 41 -10.94 -13.75 -12.69
C LYS A 41 -11.99 -12.68 -12.39
N GLU A 42 -11.55 -11.43 -12.26
CA GLU A 42 -12.41 -10.27 -12.07
C GLU A 42 -11.76 -8.98 -12.62
N ASP A 43 -12.55 -7.92 -12.80
CA ASP A 43 -12.04 -6.64 -13.29
C ASP A 43 -11.26 -5.90 -12.20
N GLY A 44 -10.09 -5.34 -12.51
CA GLY A 44 -9.29 -4.60 -11.54
C GLY A 44 -8.05 -3.95 -12.11
N ILE A 45 -7.14 -3.57 -11.23
CA ILE A 45 -5.81 -3.03 -11.54
C ILE A 45 -4.76 -4.05 -11.09
N VAL A 46 -3.95 -4.54 -12.03
CA VAL A 46 -2.86 -5.47 -11.68
C VAL A 46 -1.68 -4.74 -11.05
N ALA A 47 -1.12 -5.31 -9.98
CA ALA A 47 0.08 -4.80 -9.30
C ALA A 47 0.89 -5.93 -8.66
N GLY A 48 2.20 -5.94 -8.86
CA GLY A 48 3.11 -6.92 -8.27
C GLY A 48 3.59 -8.02 -9.22
N LEU A 49 3.54 -7.80 -10.53
CA LEU A 49 4.00 -8.77 -11.53
C LEU A 49 5.49 -9.13 -11.35
N GLU A 50 6.36 -8.16 -11.02
CA GLU A 50 7.77 -8.44 -10.71
C GLU A 50 7.93 -9.29 -9.44
N VAL A 51 7.06 -9.12 -8.45
CA VAL A 51 7.06 -9.93 -7.22
C VAL A 51 6.62 -11.36 -7.54
N PHE A 52 5.57 -11.51 -8.34
CA PHE A 52 5.09 -12.81 -8.83
C PHE A 52 6.20 -13.58 -9.56
N GLU A 53 6.90 -12.97 -10.52
CA GLU A 53 8.03 -13.56 -11.22
C GLU A 53 9.16 -13.92 -10.24
N ARG A 54 9.45 -13.03 -9.27
CA ARG A 54 10.56 -13.22 -8.34
C ARG A 54 10.36 -14.43 -7.43
N VAL A 55 9.14 -14.77 -7.05
CA VAL A 55 8.83 -15.98 -6.27
C VAL A 55 9.29 -17.24 -7.02
N PHE A 56 8.96 -17.37 -8.30
CA PHE A 56 9.42 -18.52 -9.10
C PHE A 56 10.93 -18.53 -9.29
N TYR A 57 11.53 -17.37 -9.57
CA TYR A 57 12.98 -17.26 -9.74
C TYR A 57 13.75 -17.66 -8.47
N LEU A 58 13.22 -17.40 -7.28
CA LEU A 58 13.85 -17.80 -6.01
C LEU A 58 13.84 -19.32 -5.77
N LEU A 59 12.90 -20.03 -6.41
CA LEU A 59 12.85 -21.50 -6.40
C LEU A 59 13.77 -22.12 -7.46
N ASP A 60 13.82 -21.53 -8.66
CA ASP A 60 14.70 -21.93 -9.76
C ASP A 60 14.98 -20.73 -10.68
N GLU A 61 16.25 -20.37 -10.82
CA GLU A 61 16.69 -19.24 -11.66
C GLU A 61 16.46 -19.44 -13.18
N ASN A 62 16.17 -20.66 -13.60
CA ASN A 62 15.86 -20.97 -15.01
C ASN A 62 14.39 -20.72 -15.38
N MET A 63 13.53 -20.40 -14.40
CA MET A 63 12.14 -20.07 -14.65
C MET A 63 12.01 -18.81 -15.51
N LYS A 64 11.06 -18.79 -16.42
CA LYS A 64 10.79 -17.67 -17.33
C LYS A 64 9.34 -17.25 -17.25
N VAL A 65 9.11 -15.94 -17.22
CA VAL A 65 7.77 -15.37 -17.28
C VAL A 65 7.65 -14.47 -18.49
N LYS A 66 6.59 -14.67 -19.28
CA LYS A 66 6.22 -13.81 -20.41
C LYS A 66 4.96 -13.04 -20.01
N PHE A 67 5.11 -11.74 -19.80
CA PHE A 67 4.00 -10.86 -19.44
C PHE A 67 3.25 -10.33 -20.67
N TYR A 68 1.91 -10.21 -20.55
CA TYR A 68 0.99 -9.57 -21.48
C TYR A 68 0.32 -8.34 -20.89
N ALA A 69 0.62 -8.04 -19.62
CA ALA A 69 0.19 -6.86 -18.88
C ALA A 69 1.38 -6.30 -18.08
N LYS A 70 1.25 -5.08 -17.62
CA LYS A 70 2.20 -4.42 -16.72
C LYS A 70 1.48 -3.86 -15.49
N ASP A 71 2.22 -3.62 -14.42
CA ASP A 71 1.68 -3.01 -13.21
C ASP A 71 1.01 -1.66 -13.54
N GLY A 72 -0.21 -1.48 -13.04
CA GLY A 72 -1.07 -0.32 -13.30
C GLY A 72 -2.07 -0.50 -14.44
N ASP A 73 -1.96 -1.55 -15.23
CA ASP A 73 -2.95 -1.82 -16.27
C ASP A 73 -4.31 -2.21 -15.66
N ALA A 74 -5.39 -1.68 -16.25
CA ALA A 74 -6.73 -2.17 -15.99
C ALA A 74 -6.93 -3.50 -16.71
N VAL A 75 -7.27 -4.54 -15.94
CA VAL A 75 -7.44 -5.91 -16.42
C VAL A 75 -8.89 -6.36 -16.30
N LYS A 76 -9.26 -7.37 -17.10
CA LYS A 76 -10.63 -7.87 -17.20
C LYS A 76 -10.72 -9.35 -16.82
N ASN A 77 -11.92 -9.75 -16.39
CA ASN A 77 -12.22 -11.16 -16.18
C ASN A 77 -11.95 -11.98 -17.46
N GLY A 78 -11.25 -13.10 -17.32
CA GLY A 78 -10.83 -13.97 -18.40
C GLY A 78 -9.55 -13.54 -19.12
N GLN A 79 -8.96 -12.39 -18.81
CA GLN A 79 -7.76 -11.90 -19.47
C GLN A 79 -6.52 -12.72 -19.08
N LEU A 80 -5.72 -13.11 -20.09
CA LEU A 80 -4.39 -13.68 -19.92
C LEU A 80 -3.41 -12.57 -19.56
N LEU A 81 -2.78 -12.68 -18.40
CA LEU A 81 -1.81 -11.69 -17.89
C LEU A 81 -0.36 -12.11 -18.10
N ALA A 82 -0.08 -13.40 -17.95
CA ALA A 82 1.26 -13.94 -18.16
C ALA A 82 1.24 -15.44 -18.48
N GLU A 83 2.35 -15.93 -19.02
CA GLU A 83 2.69 -17.35 -19.11
C GLU A 83 3.99 -17.59 -18.33
N VAL A 84 4.03 -18.64 -17.49
CA VAL A 84 5.20 -19.06 -16.72
C VAL A 84 5.70 -20.38 -17.28
N PHE A 85 7.01 -20.47 -17.49
CA PHE A 85 7.67 -21.61 -18.14
C PHE A 85 8.80 -22.14 -17.24
N GLY A 86 8.94 -23.44 -17.14
CA GLY A 86 10.05 -24.08 -16.42
C GLY A 86 9.72 -25.47 -15.91
N ASP A 87 10.40 -25.89 -14.85
CA ASP A 87 10.10 -27.17 -14.18
C ASP A 87 8.70 -27.14 -13.58
N ILE A 88 7.86 -28.12 -13.95
CA ILE A 88 6.49 -28.25 -13.45
C ILE A 88 6.44 -28.32 -11.93
N ARG A 89 7.45 -28.92 -11.28
CA ARG A 89 7.53 -28.98 -9.81
C ARG A 89 7.61 -27.59 -9.20
N VAL A 90 8.41 -26.70 -9.80
CA VAL A 90 8.53 -25.30 -9.37
C VAL A 90 7.25 -24.52 -9.66
N LEU A 91 6.61 -24.75 -10.82
CA LEU A 91 5.33 -24.14 -11.15
C LEU A 91 4.27 -24.46 -10.09
N LEU A 92 4.17 -25.74 -9.70
CA LEU A 92 3.17 -26.19 -8.71
C LEU A 92 3.48 -25.71 -7.29
N SER A 93 4.73 -25.84 -6.84
CA SER A 93 5.11 -25.48 -5.47
C SER A 93 5.15 -23.95 -5.24
N GLY A 94 5.47 -23.15 -6.26
CA GLY A 94 5.53 -21.69 -6.17
C GLY A 94 4.19 -20.99 -6.35
N GLU A 95 3.18 -21.67 -6.91
CA GLU A 95 1.90 -21.10 -7.32
C GLU A 95 1.23 -20.29 -6.21
N ARG A 96 1.04 -20.91 -5.03
CA ARG A 96 0.25 -20.29 -3.95
C ARG A 96 0.91 -19.04 -3.42
N THR A 97 2.19 -19.10 -3.11
CA THR A 97 2.94 -17.94 -2.62
C THR A 97 2.96 -16.82 -3.66
N ALA A 98 3.21 -17.11 -4.93
CA ALA A 98 3.21 -16.11 -6.00
C ALA A 98 1.84 -15.44 -6.15
N LEU A 99 0.75 -16.22 -6.15
CA LEU A 99 -0.61 -15.71 -6.24
C LEU A 99 -1.01 -14.88 -5.01
N ASN A 100 -0.64 -15.29 -3.80
CA ASN A 100 -0.99 -14.57 -2.58
C ASN A 100 -0.46 -13.12 -2.61
N TYR A 101 0.80 -12.92 -3.01
CA TYR A 101 1.36 -11.58 -3.18
C TYR A 101 0.66 -10.81 -4.30
N LEU A 102 0.51 -11.41 -5.48
CA LEU A 102 -0.07 -10.73 -6.63
C LEU A 102 -1.54 -10.35 -6.41
N GLN A 103 -2.34 -11.25 -5.84
CA GLN A 103 -3.74 -11.02 -5.51
C GLN A 103 -3.91 -9.90 -4.48
N ARG A 104 -3.08 -9.92 -3.41
CA ARG A 104 -3.09 -8.88 -2.37
C ARG A 104 -2.73 -7.53 -2.93
N MET A 105 -1.61 -7.44 -3.65
CA MET A 105 -1.14 -6.18 -4.23
C MET A 105 -2.11 -5.62 -5.27
N SER A 106 -2.64 -6.47 -6.15
CA SER A 106 -3.63 -6.06 -7.15
C SER A 106 -4.95 -5.62 -6.52
N GLY A 107 -5.38 -6.27 -5.45
CA GLY A 107 -6.55 -5.84 -4.69
C GLY A 107 -6.39 -4.46 -4.07
N ILE A 108 -5.24 -4.18 -3.46
CA ILE A 108 -4.90 -2.85 -2.92
C ILE A 108 -4.87 -1.80 -4.04
N ALA A 109 -4.23 -2.11 -5.18
CA ALA A 109 -4.18 -1.18 -6.31
C ALA A 109 -5.58 -0.91 -6.88
N THR A 110 -6.43 -1.93 -7.00
CA THR A 110 -7.81 -1.81 -7.47
C THR A 110 -8.65 -0.94 -6.53
N TYR A 111 -8.58 -1.20 -5.22
CA TYR A 111 -9.31 -0.41 -4.23
C TYR A 111 -8.81 1.04 -4.20
N THR A 112 -7.50 1.25 -4.21
CA THR A 112 -6.88 2.57 -4.25
C THR A 112 -7.30 3.34 -5.51
N ASN A 113 -7.31 2.70 -6.69
CA ASN A 113 -7.71 3.33 -7.95
C ASN A 113 -9.16 3.80 -7.90
N ARG A 114 -10.07 2.99 -7.36
CA ARG A 114 -11.46 3.37 -7.14
C ARG A 114 -11.58 4.61 -6.25
N VAL A 115 -10.87 4.63 -5.11
CA VAL A 115 -10.90 5.76 -4.17
C VAL A 115 -10.26 7.01 -4.78
N ALA A 116 -9.10 6.87 -5.44
CA ALA A 116 -8.40 7.97 -6.10
C ALA A 116 -9.26 8.60 -7.23
N SER A 117 -10.14 7.82 -7.86
CA SER A 117 -11.04 8.33 -8.89
C SER A 117 -12.02 9.40 -8.37
N TYR A 118 -12.37 9.36 -7.09
CA TYR A 118 -13.24 10.35 -6.44
C TYR A 118 -12.54 11.71 -6.23
N LEU A 119 -11.20 11.72 -6.25
CA LEU A 119 -10.37 12.93 -6.12
C LEU A 119 -10.03 13.58 -7.47
N LYS A 120 -10.48 12.97 -8.58
CA LYS A 120 -10.13 13.44 -9.92
C LYS A 120 -10.58 14.88 -10.15
N GLY A 121 -9.65 15.74 -10.56
CA GLY A 121 -9.90 17.17 -10.79
C GLY A 121 -9.68 18.05 -9.54
N SER A 122 -9.41 17.50 -8.35
CA SER A 122 -9.00 18.24 -7.15
C SER A 122 -7.48 18.30 -7.02
N LYS A 123 -6.99 19.22 -6.15
CA LYS A 123 -5.57 19.27 -5.75
C LYS A 123 -5.23 18.23 -4.67
N THR A 124 -6.24 17.68 -4.01
CA THR A 124 -6.10 16.79 -2.85
C THR A 124 -5.46 15.47 -3.25
N LYS A 125 -4.47 15.02 -2.48
CA LYS A 125 -3.79 13.74 -2.69
C LYS A 125 -4.28 12.69 -1.71
N LEU A 126 -4.53 11.47 -2.20
CA LEU A 126 -4.85 10.31 -1.37
C LEU A 126 -3.56 9.70 -0.83
N LEU A 127 -3.48 9.49 0.48
CA LEU A 127 -2.35 8.88 1.16
C LEU A 127 -2.74 7.53 1.79
N ASP A 128 -1.77 6.62 1.82
CA ASP A 128 -1.82 5.45 2.70
C ASP A 128 -1.45 5.82 4.15
N THR A 129 -1.28 4.82 5.00
CA THR A 129 -0.84 4.99 6.39
C THR A 129 0.20 3.92 6.76
N ARG A 130 0.58 3.84 8.05
CA ARG A 130 1.35 2.72 8.61
C ARG A 130 0.50 1.54 9.06
N LYS A 131 -0.82 1.57 8.85
CA LYS A 131 -1.75 0.46 9.14
C LYS A 131 -1.64 -0.61 8.05
N THR A 132 -0.45 -1.18 7.89
CA THR A 132 -0.13 -2.24 6.92
C THR A 132 -0.02 -3.59 7.63
N THR A 133 -0.21 -4.67 6.89
CA THR A 133 0.08 -6.02 7.37
C THR A 133 1.56 -6.12 7.77
N PRO A 134 1.92 -6.68 8.95
CA PRO A 134 3.31 -6.88 9.32
C PRO A 134 4.10 -7.56 8.19
N ASN A 135 5.32 -7.09 7.96
CA ASN A 135 6.24 -7.53 6.90
C ASN A 135 5.76 -7.27 5.45
N MET A 136 4.50 -6.86 5.23
CA MET A 136 3.95 -6.60 3.89
C MET A 136 4.07 -5.13 3.45
N ARG A 137 4.58 -4.22 4.29
CA ARG A 137 4.54 -2.77 4.04
C ARG A 137 5.16 -2.34 2.71
N VAL A 138 6.27 -2.92 2.32
CA VAL A 138 6.95 -2.59 1.06
C VAL A 138 6.06 -2.91 -0.15
N PHE A 139 5.36 -4.03 -0.10
CA PHE A 139 4.46 -4.48 -1.17
C PHE A 139 3.16 -3.66 -1.17
N GLU A 140 2.54 -3.46 -0.01
CA GLU A 140 1.27 -2.75 0.12
C GLU A 140 1.39 -1.27 -0.26
N LYS A 141 2.46 -0.58 0.20
CA LYS A 141 2.72 0.81 -0.19
C LYS A 141 3.07 0.97 -1.67
N TYR A 142 3.76 0.00 -2.26
CA TYR A 142 3.97 -0.04 -3.71
C TYR A 142 2.64 -0.15 -4.45
N ALA A 143 1.76 -1.06 -4.04
CA ALA A 143 0.45 -1.28 -4.65
C ALA A 143 -0.45 -0.04 -4.56
N VAL A 144 -0.41 0.72 -3.44
CA VAL A 144 -1.10 2.01 -3.32
C VAL A 144 -0.65 2.99 -4.41
N ARG A 145 0.65 3.10 -4.67
CA ARG A 145 1.17 3.98 -5.74
C ARG A 145 0.72 3.52 -7.13
N VAL A 146 0.76 2.22 -7.37
CA VAL A 146 0.28 1.64 -8.65
C VAL A 146 -1.20 1.96 -8.86
N GLY A 147 -2.01 1.92 -7.80
CA GLY A 147 -3.43 2.30 -7.83
C GLY A 147 -3.70 3.80 -7.98
N GLY A 148 -2.66 4.66 -8.01
CA GLY A 148 -2.80 6.12 -8.16
C GLY A 148 -2.87 6.89 -6.85
N GLY A 149 -2.65 6.25 -5.70
CA GLY A 149 -2.44 6.90 -4.41
C GLY A 149 -1.00 7.36 -4.21
N ASN A 150 -0.74 7.97 -3.06
CA ASN A 150 0.58 8.41 -2.63
C ASN A 150 0.92 7.76 -1.28
N ASN A 151 2.21 7.75 -0.93
CA ASN A 151 2.64 7.19 0.33
C ASN A 151 2.79 8.28 1.39
N HIS A 152 2.22 8.04 2.57
CA HIS A 152 2.60 8.70 3.81
C HIS A 152 3.94 8.13 4.29
N ARG A 153 4.53 8.68 5.37
CA ARG A 153 5.81 8.21 5.93
C ARG A 153 5.86 6.68 5.98
N TYR A 154 7.00 6.14 5.55
CA TYR A 154 7.19 4.69 5.45
C TYR A 154 7.29 4.03 6.82
N ASN A 155 8.06 4.65 7.74
CA ASN A 155 8.31 4.13 9.09
C ASN A 155 8.50 5.28 10.10
N LEU A 156 8.91 4.96 11.31
CA LEU A 156 9.14 5.95 12.37
C LEU A 156 10.36 6.84 12.13
N SER A 157 11.28 6.42 11.27
CA SER A 157 12.50 7.18 10.95
C SER A 157 12.34 8.14 9.78
N ASP A 158 11.22 8.07 9.03
CA ASP A 158 11.04 8.80 7.79
C ASP A 158 10.59 10.26 8.03
N GLY A 159 9.64 10.48 8.93
CA GLY A 159 9.13 11.80 9.28
C GLY A 159 8.60 11.88 10.69
N VAL A 160 8.55 13.10 11.24
CA VAL A 160 7.99 13.36 12.58
C VAL A 160 6.48 13.44 12.48
N MET A 161 5.79 12.73 13.37
CA MET A 161 4.34 12.85 13.58
C MET A 161 4.08 12.84 15.07
N LEU A 162 3.58 13.95 15.58
CA LEU A 162 3.24 14.16 16.97
C LEU A 162 1.74 13.89 17.16
N LYS A 163 1.43 12.90 17.99
CA LYS A 163 0.09 12.46 18.33
C LYS A 163 -0.23 12.75 19.78
N ASP A 164 -1.47 12.50 20.19
CA ASP A 164 -1.99 12.67 21.55
C ASP A 164 -1.00 12.28 22.65
N ASN A 165 -0.46 11.06 22.59
CA ASN A 165 0.49 10.57 23.59
C ASN A 165 1.85 11.30 23.55
N HIS A 166 2.33 11.76 22.38
CA HIS A 166 3.54 12.56 22.28
C HIS A 166 3.33 13.96 22.88
N ILE A 167 2.16 14.55 22.60
CA ILE A 167 1.77 15.86 23.12
C ILE A 167 1.61 15.82 24.63
N ALA A 168 0.93 14.78 25.15
CA ALA A 168 0.78 14.57 26.59
C ALA A 168 2.15 14.40 27.28
N ALA A 169 3.07 13.64 26.69
CA ALA A 169 4.42 13.45 27.23
C ALA A 169 5.25 14.75 27.23
N ALA A 170 5.06 15.63 26.24
CA ALA A 170 5.75 16.92 26.14
C ALA A 170 5.05 18.05 26.96
N GLY A 171 3.81 17.82 27.38
CA GLY A 171 2.97 18.74 28.16
C GLY A 171 2.16 19.73 27.32
N SER A 172 2.52 19.99 26.06
CA SER A 172 1.76 20.82 25.11
C SER A 172 2.22 20.58 23.67
N ILE A 173 1.42 21.00 22.67
CA ILE A 173 1.78 20.99 21.25
C ILE A 173 3.01 21.88 21.03
N THR A 174 3.02 23.07 21.59
CA THR A 174 4.14 24.02 21.48
C THR A 174 5.46 23.39 21.92
N ASN A 175 5.47 22.73 23.09
CA ASN A 175 6.67 22.04 23.59
C ASN A 175 7.06 20.87 22.69
N ALA A 176 6.09 20.04 22.27
CA ALA A 176 6.34 18.89 21.41
C ALA A 176 6.97 19.30 20.08
N VAL A 177 6.42 20.32 19.40
CA VAL A 177 6.96 20.87 18.15
C VAL A 177 8.35 21.47 18.35
N LYS A 178 8.57 22.23 19.44
CA LYS A 178 9.89 22.78 19.77
C LYS A 178 10.94 21.68 19.99
N MET A 179 10.60 20.65 20.75
CA MET A 179 11.49 19.50 20.98
C MET A 179 11.78 18.75 19.67
N ALA A 180 10.76 18.54 18.84
CA ALA A 180 10.91 17.90 17.53
C ALA A 180 11.81 18.71 16.59
N LYS A 181 11.67 20.03 16.52
CA LYS A 181 12.54 20.93 15.72
C LYS A 181 14.00 20.90 16.18
N ASN A 182 14.25 20.75 17.46
CA ASN A 182 15.61 20.67 18.00
C ASN A 182 16.27 19.30 17.77
N TYR A 183 15.48 18.24 17.65
CA TYR A 183 15.97 16.86 17.50
C TYR A 183 16.05 16.41 16.04
N ALA A 184 15.01 16.69 15.25
CA ALA A 184 14.92 16.21 13.87
C ALA A 184 15.84 17.02 12.93
N SER A 185 16.35 16.37 11.89
CA SER A 185 17.09 17.07 10.86
C SER A 185 16.16 18.07 10.12
N PHE A 186 16.71 19.19 9.68
CA PHE A 186 15.96 20.32 9.06
C PHE A 186 15.15 19.94 7.83
N VAL A 187 15.48 18.83 7.17
CA VAL A 187 14.76 18.33 5.97
C VAL A 187 13.47 17.57 6.31
N ARG A 188 13.25 17.23 7.59
CA ARG A 188 12.07 16.48 8.02
C ARG A 188 10.94 17.42 8.39
N LYS A 189 9.80 17.25 7.73
CA LYS A 189 8.56 17.92 8.14
C LYS A 189 8.08 17.39 9.47
N ILE A 190 7.44 18.28 10.24
CA ILE A 190 6.78 17.99 11.52
C ILE A 190 5.29 18.06 11.31
N GLU A 191 4.65 16.92 11.46
CA GLU A 191 3.21 16.75 11.41
C GLU A 191 2.64 16.67 12.81
N VAL A 192 1.51 17.35 13.06
CA VAL A 192 0.79 17.34 14.35
C VAL A 192 -0.65 16.89 14.11
N GLU A 193 -1.07 15.84 14.81
CA GLU A 193 -2.45 15.35 14.85
C GLU A 193 -3.23 16.15 15.91
N VAL A 194 -4.38 16.72 15.52
CA VAL A 194 -5.20 17.59 16.36
C VAL A 194 -6.68 17.23 16.24
N GLU A 195 -7.42 17.39 17.34
CA GLU A 195 -8.86 17.04 17.44
C GLU A 195 -9.75 18.27 17.75
N THR A 196 -9.17 19.41 18.15
CA THR A 196 -9.92 20.63 18.53
C THR A 196 -9.40 21.86 17.81
N LEU A 197 -10.24 22.91 17.70
CA LEU A 197 -9.84 24.19 17.09
C LEU A 197 -8.78 24.93 17.90
N GLU A 198 -8.74 24.73 19.23
CA GLU A 198 -7.71 25.26 20.12
C GLU A 198 -6.36 24.63 19.79
N GLN A 199 -6.32 23.30 19.64
CA GLN A 199 -5.10 22.58 19.22
C GLN A 199 -4.65 23.00 17.81
N VAL A 200 -5.57 23.26 16.87
CA VAL A 200 -5.22 23.80 15.53
C VAL A 200 -4.49 25.14 15.68
N LYS A 201 -5.00 26.07 16.49
CA LYS A 201 -4.34 27.37 16.72
C LYS A 201 -2.95 27.19 17.30
N GLU A 202 -2.82 26.36 18.34
CA GLU A 202 -1.54 26.07 18.98
C GLU A 202 -0.53 25.45 18.00
N ALA A 203 -0.96 24.47 17.17
CA ALA A 203 -0.10 23.83 16.19
C ALA A 203 0.40 24.81 15.12
N VAL A 204 -0.47 25.71 14.64
CA VAL A 204 -0.12 26.78 13.70
C VAL A 204 0.89 27.75 14.32
N GLU A 205 0.65 28.21 15.56
CA GLU A 205 1.55 29.14 16.27
C GLU A 205 2.91 28.50 16.59
N ALA A 206 2.93 27.20 16.90
CA ALA A 206 4.16 26.43 17.11
C ALA A 206 4.94 26.20 15.79
N GLY A 207 4.31 26.47 14.63
CA GLY A 207 4.91 26.30 13.31
C GLY A 207 5.06 24.84 12.92
N ALA A 208 4.01 24.05 13.05
CA ALA A 208 3.90 22.72 12.43
C ALA A 208 3.91 22.86 10.91
N ASP A 209 4.54 21.90 10.21
CA ASP A 209 4.58 21.89 8.73
C ASP A 209 3.31 21.28 8.14
N ILE A 210 2.74 20.29 8.82
CA ILE A 210 1.51 19.60 8.45
C ILE A 210 0.61 19.52 9.69
N ILE A 211 -0.69 19.81 9.50
CA ILE A 211 -1.69 19.66 10.56
C ILE A 211 -2.73 18.64 10.11
N MET A 212 -2.77 17.50 10.81
CA MET A 212 -3.74 16.44 10.59
C MET A 212 -4.98 16.68 11.45
N LEU A 213 -6.11 16.87 10.79
CA LEU A 213 -7.43 17.01 11.42
C LEU A 213 -8.03 15.62 11.62
N ASP A 214 -7.99 15.11 12.86
CA ASP A 214 -8.50 13.80 13.22
C ASP A 214 -9.85 13.89 13.94
N ASN A 215 -10.79 13.01 13.58
CA ASN A 215 -12.12 12.92 14.21
C ASN A 215 -12.93 14.23 14.28
N MET A 216 -12.68 15.20 13.43
CA MET A 216 -13.43 16.46 13.38
C MET A 216 -14.68 16.35 12.48
N SER A 217 -15.75 17.06 12.84
CA SER A 217 -16.86 17.29 11.93
C SER A 217 -16.43 18.14 10.72
N VAL A 218 -17.12 17.99 9.58
CA VAL A 218 -16.84 18.80 8.36
C VAL A 218 -16.89 20.30 8.66
N GLU A 219 -17.82 20.76 9.50
CA GLU A 219 -17.94 22.16 9.93
C GLU A 219 -16.71 22.63 10.72
N ASN A 220 -16.19 21.78 11.62
CA ASN A 220 -14.96 22.10 12.37
C ASN A 220 -13.73 22.05 11.47
N MET A 221 -13.65 21.11 10.51
CA MET A 221 -12.59 21.07 9.51
C MET A 221 -12.57 22.37 8.66
N GLU A 222 -13.74 22.88 8.25
CA GLU A 222 -13.83 24.15 7.54
C GLU A 222 -13.27 25.33 8.37
N LYS A 223 -13.62 25.38 9.67
CA LYS A 223 -13.08 26.41 10.57
C LYS A 223 -11.56 26.23 10.77
N ALA A 224 -11.10 24.98 10.93
CA ALA A 224 -9.69 24.66 11.08
C ALA A 224 -8.86 25.10 9.87
N ILE A 225 -9.34 24.84 8.66
CA ILE A 225 -8.69 25.27 7.40
C ILE A 225 -8.59 26.82 7.32
N LYS A 226 -9.64 27.53 7.74
CA LYS A 226 -9.60 29.01 7.82
C LYS A 226 -8.60 29.51 8.86
N ILE A 227 -8.45 28.81 10.00
CA ILE A 227 -7.45 29.15 11.03
C ILE A 227 -6.05 28.87 10.51
N ILE A 228 -5.83 27.76 9.80
CA ILE A 228 -4.52 27.38 9.22
C ILE A 228 -4.10 28.41 8.14
N ASP A 229 -5.02 28.85 7.31
CA ASP A 229 -4.82 29.93 6.31
C ASP A 229 -3.51 29.77 5.51
N GLY A 230 -3.23 28.56 5.03
CA GLY A 230 -2.06 28.26 4.21
C GLY A 230 -0.71 28.26 4.95
N ARG A 231 -0.70 28.44 6.29
CA ARG A 231 0.54 28.43 7.10
C ARG A 231 1.11 27.04 7.33
N ALA A 232 0.32 25.99 7.14
CA ALA A 232 0.70 24.59 7.16
C ALA A 232 -0.08 23.82 6.08
N GLU A 233 0.47 22.69 5.63
CA GLU A 233 -0.30 21.74 4.81
C GLU A 233 -1.37 21.07 5.68
N THR A 234 -2.50 20.74 5.05
CA THR A 234 -3.66 20.16 5.75
C THR A 234 -3.84 18.69 5.39
N GLU A 235 -3.98 17.83 6.40
CA GLU A 235 -4.35 16.43 6.22
C GLU A 235 -5.66 16.14 6.95
N CYS A 236 -6.55 15.39 6.33
CA CYS A 236 -7.73 14.81 6.97
C CYS A 236 -7.57 13.29 7.03
N SER A 237 -7.65 12.74 8.24
CA SER A 237 -7.71 11.30 8.49
C SER A 237 -9.14 10.85 8.71
N GLY A 238 -9.55 9.69 8.17
CA GLY A 238 -10.87 9.18 8.49
C GLY A 238 -11.46 8.18 7.51
N ASN A 239 -12.77 7.98 7.65
CA ASN A 239 -13.52 7.00 6.89
C ASN A 239 -13.70 7.45 5.44
N VAL A 240 -13.12 6.71 4.50
CA VAL A 240 -13.04 7.07 3.08
C VAL A 240 -14.27 6.52 2.36
N THR A 241 -15.40 7.22 2.48
CA THR A 241 -16.57 7.02 1.60
C THR A 241 -16.54 8.05 0.48
N LYS A 242 -17.26 7.78 -0.61
CA LYS A 242 -17.39 8.74 -1.72
C LYS A 242 -17.92 10.08 -1.24
N GLU A 243 -19.00 10.08 -0.44
CA GLU A 243 -19.63 11.30 0.06
C GLU A 243 -18.69 12.11 0.97
N ASN A 244 -17.88 11.44 1.80
CA ASN A 244 -16.90 12.11 2.66
C ASN A 244 -15.78 12.74 1.84
N ILE A 245 -15.25 12.02 0.85
CA ILE A 245 -14.20 12.53 -0.04
C ILE A 245 -14.67 13.77 -0.78
N GLU A 246 -15.87 13.76 -1.36
CA GLU A 246 -16.42 14.92 -2.08
C GLU A 246 -16.53 16.15 -1.17
N LYS A 247 -16.94 15.99 0.08
CA LYS A 247 -17.00 17.08 1.06
C LYS A 247 -15.60 17.60 1.43
N LEU A 248 -14.66 16.69 1.73
CA LEU A 248 -13.30 17.06 2.12
C LEU A 248 -12.54 17.75 0.97
N THR A 249 -12.71 17.27 -0.26
CA THR A 249 -12.12 17.93 -1.44
C THR A 249 -12.68 19.32 -1.70
N ALA A 250 -13.99 19.53 -1.44
CA ALA A 250 -14.61 20.85 -1.53
C ALA A 250 -14.04 21.84 -0.52
N LEU A 251 -13.56 21.38 0.65
CA LEU A 251 -12.86 22.22 1.63
C LEU A 251 -11.43 22.60 1.19
N GLY A 252 -10.89 21.97 0.15
CA GLY A 252 -9.57 22.29 -0.38
C GLY A 252 -8.40 21.78 0.48
N VAL A 253 -8.57 20.67 1.21
CA VAL A 253 -7.48 20.01 1.95
C VAL A 253 -6.39 19.51 1.01
N ASP A 254 -5.14 19.46 1.48
CA ASP A 254 -4.01 19.02 0.67
C ASP A 254 -3.92 17.49 0.61
N TYR A 255 -4.24 16.81 1.71
CA TYR A 255 -4.15 15.36 1.85
C TYR A 255 -5.39 14.74 2.50
N ILE A 256 -5.73 13.55 2.04
CA ILE A 256 -6.67 12.65 2.73
C ILE A 256 -5.96 11.32 2.93
N SER A 257 -5.78 10.88 4.17
CA SER A 257 -5.16 9.59 4.49
C SER A 257 -6.20 8.54 4.88
N SER A 258 -5.96 7.31 4.44
CA SER A 258 -6.83 6.18 4.76
C SER A 258 -6.06 4.89 5.01
N GLY A 259 -6.23 4.30 6.19
CA GLY A 259 -5.73 2.98 6.50
C GLY A 259 -6.47 1.87 5.74
N ALA A 260 -7.73 2.11 5.34
CA ALA A 260 -8.55 1.13 4.63
C ALA A 260 -7.94 0.71 3.28
N LEU A 261 -7.11 1.56 2.67
CA LEU A 261 -6.39 1.22 1.43
C LEU A 261 -5.57 -0.05 1.58
N THR A 262 -5.03 -0.29 2.77
CA THR A 262 -4.17 -1.45 3.05
C THR A 262 -4.83 -2.49 3.93
N HIS A 263 -5.47 -2.12 5.05
CA HIS A 263 -5.99 -3.13 5.99
C HIS A 263 -7.38 -3.70 5.62
N SER A 264 -8.16 -3.05 4.73
CA SER A 264 -9.54 -3.46 4.40
C SER A 264 -9.79 -3.68 2.91
N SER A 265 -8.77 -3.55 2.05
CA SER A 265 -8.94 -3.87 0.63
C SER A 265 -9.11 -5.38 0.42
N PRO A 266 -10.09 -5.82 -0.40
CA PRO A 266 -10.17 -7.21 -0.83
C PRO A 266 -8.98 -7.56 -1.72
N ILE A 267 -8.75 -8.84 -1.95
CA ILE A 267 -7.82 -9.32 -2.99
C ILE A 267 -8.45 -9.15 -4.36
N LEU A 268 -7.65 -9.16 -5.44
CA LEU A 268 -8.10 -9.36 -6.82
C LEU A 268 -8.00 -10.85 -7.15
N ASP A 269 -9.07 -11.47 -7.63
CA ASP A 269 -9.05 -12.91 -7.93
C ASP A 269 -8.24 -13.21 -9.20
N LEU A 270 -7.18 -14.00 -9.04
CA LEU A 270 -6.24 -14.43 -10.08
C LEU A 270 -5.97 -15.94 -9.93
N SER A 271 -5.75 -16.64 -11.03
CA SER A 271 -5.46 -18.08 -10.99
C SER A 271 -4.40 -18.47 -12.00
N LEU A 272 -3.58 -19.46 -11.64
CA LEU A 272 -2.78 -20.22 -12.60
C LEU A 272 -3.64 -21.37 -13.15
N LYS A 273 -3.71 -21.49 -14.48
CA LYS A 273 -4.55 -22.45 -15.21
C LYS A 273 -3.83 -23.01 -16.43
N ASN A 274 -4.41 -24.05 -17.00
CA ASN A 274 -3.98 -24.62 -18.29
C ASN A 274 -2.52 -25.07 -18.25
N LEU A 275 -2.13 -25.79 -17.19
CA LEU A 275 -0.80 -26.43 -17.12
C LEU A 275 -0.65 -27.39 -18.31
N GLN A 276 0.45 -27.24 -19.04
CA GLN A 276 0.82 -28.08 -20.18
C GLN A 276 2.23 -28.60 -20.00
N VAL A 277 2.38 -29.89 -20.17
CA VAL A 277 3.67 -30.59 -20.29
C VAL A 277 4.21 -30.34 -21.69
N LYS A 278 5.49 -29.99 -21.81
CA LYS A 278 6.16 -29.75 -23.11
C LYS A 278 7.33 -30.68 -23.33
#